data_a96329abf38db81c999b91e73f384954
#
_entry.id   a96329abf38db81c999b91e73f384954
#
_cell.length_a   1.000
_cell.length_b   1.000
_cell.length_c   1.000
_cell.angle_alpha   90.00
_cell.angle_beta   90.00
_cell.angle_gamma   90.00
#
_symmetry.space_group_name_H-M   'P 1'
#
loop_
_entity.id
_entity.type
_entity.pdbx_description
1 polymer ?
#
loop_
_entity_poly.entity_id
_entity_poly.type
_entity_poly.pdbx_seq_one_letter_code
_entity_poly.pdbx_strand_id
1 'polypeptide(L)'
;AQANQAAYFALIKPGDTVLGMNLAHGGHLTHGSPVNFSGALYNFVPYGLDEETGYIDYDKLMAQAIEVKPKLIVAGASAYAREIRFDKLREIADACGALLMVDMAHIAGLVAAGEHMNPVPYCDVVTTTTHKTLRGPRGGMILCKQEYAKAIDKAVFPGSQGGPLMHVIAAKAVCFGEALTDEFKAYQHQTRLNAAALAKGLMDRGLKLVSGGTDNHLMLMDLRETGITGKELEHRLDEVYITVNKNTIPNEPLS
;
A
#
# COMPACT_ATOMS: atom_id res chain seq x y z
N ALA A 1 -3.73 -8.22 -5.47
CA ALA A 1 -5.15 -8.25 -5.84
C ALA A 1 -5.86 -9.49 -5.28
N GLN A 2 -5.40 -10.71 -5.55
CA GLN A 2 -6.08 -11.94 -5.11
C GLN A 2 -6.14 -12.09 -3.59
N ALA A 3 -5.08 -11.70 -2.87
CA ALA A 3 -5.09 -11.67 -1.41
C ALA A 3 -6.14 -10.67 -0.87
N ASN A 4 -6.22 -9.48 -1.46
CA ASN A 4 -7.23 -8.48 -1.09
C ASN A 4 -8.65 -8.99 -1.38
N GLN A 5 -8.85 -9.64 -2.53
CA GLN A 5 -10.14 -10.23 -2.88
C GLN A 5 -10.58 -11.29 -1.87
N ALA A 6 -9.69 -12.19 -1.50
CA ALA A 6 -9.99 -13.23 -0.51
C ALA A 6 -10.30 -12.61 0.87
N ALA A 7 -9.54 -11.59 1.29
CA ALA A 7 -9.80 -10.86 2.52
C ALA A 7 -11.18 -10.18 2.51
N TYR A 8 -11.54 -9.49 1.43
CA TYR A 8 -12.88 -8.88 1.31
C TYR A 8 -13.99 -9.92 1.35
N PHE A 9 -13.86 -11.03 0.62
CA PHE A 9 -14.86 -12.10 0.63
C PHE A 9 -15.05 -12.75 2.01
N ALA A 10 -14.00 -12.76 2.83
CA ALA A 10 -14.06 -13.28 4.18
C ALA A 10 -14.67 -12.31 5.19
N LEU A 11 -14.44 -11.00 5.02
CA LEU A 11 -14.70 -9.99 6.05
C LEU A 11 -15.99 -9.19 5.84
N ILE A 12 -16.39 -8.97 4.59
CA ILE A 12 -17.48 -8.07 4.21
C ILE A 12 -18.36 -8.67 3.13
N LYS A 13 -19.52 -8.06 2.89
CA LYS A 13 -20.49 -8.48 1.88
C LYS A 13 -20.59 -7.44 0.76
N PRO A 14 -20.97 -7.85 -0.47
CA PRO A 14 -21.27 -6.89 -1.54
C PRO A 14 -22.24 -5.81 -1.06
N GLY A 15 -21.92 -4.55 -1.37
CA GLY A 15 -22.66 -3.37 -0.94
C GLY A 15 -22.24 -2.79 0.42
N ASP A 16 -21.42 -3.49 1.21
CA ASP A 16 -20.89 -2.92 2.45
C ASP A 16 -20.00 -1.70 2.17
N THR A 17 -20.03 -0.73 3.08
CA THR A 17 -19.23 0.49 2.98
C THR A 17 -17.81 0.25 3.48
N VAL A 18 -16.83 0.68 2.71
CA VAL A 18 -15.39 0.57 2.99
C VAL A 18 -14.73 1.93 2.85
N LEU A 19 -13.89 2.32 3.80
CA LEU A 19 -12.96 3.45 3.63
C LEU A 19 -11.66 2.94 3.02
N GLY A 20 -11.21 3.54 1.92
CA GLY A 20 -9.95 3.21 1.25
C GLY A 20 -9.22 4.46 0.79
N MET A 21 -7.89 4.40 0.69
CA MET A 21 -7.12 5.53 0.18
C MET A 21 -7.48 5.82 -1.29
N ASN A 22 -7.71 7.10 -1.58
CA ASN A 22 -7.99 7.57 -2.93
C ASN A 22 -6.88 7.15 -3.91
N LEU A 23 -7.27 6.61 -5.06
CA LEU A 23 -6.32 6.15 -6.09
C LEU A 23 -5.38 7.27 -6.55
N ALA A 24 -5.91 8.49 -6.76
CA ALA A 24 -5.12 9.65 -7.15
C ALA A 24 -4.16 10.15 -6.05
N HIS A 25 -4.38 9.74 -4.80
CA HIS A 25 -3.54 10.07 -3.65
C HIS A 25 -2.59 8.93 -3.25
N GLY A 26 -2.43 7.94 -4.13
CA GLY A 26 -1.50 6.83 -3.92
C GLY A 26 -2.15 5.51 -3.52
N GLY A 27 -3.48 5.39 -3.49
CA GLY A 27 -4.19 4.14 -3.25
C GLY A 27 -3.89 3.07 -4.30
N HIS A 28 -4.26 1.83 -4.01
CA HIS A 28 -4.14 0.73 -4.96
C HIS A 28 -5.48 0.51 -5.70
N LEU A 29 -5.44 -0.05 -6.92
CA LEU A 29 -6.65 -0.37 -7.70
C LEU A 29 -7.66 -1.20 -6.90
N THR A 30 -7.20 -2.15 -6.09
CA THR A 30 -8.08 -2.98 -5.24
C THR A 30 -8.59 -2.27 -3.99
N HIS A 31 -8.34 -0.99 -3.83
CA HIS A 31 -8.88 -0.15 -2.75
C HIS A 31 -10.04 0.73 -3.24
N GLY A 32 -10.89 0.16 -4.11
CA GLY A 32 -12.14 0.79 -4.53
C GLY A 32 -12.13 1.47 -5.89
N SER A 33 -11.14 1.20 -6.74
CA SER A 33 -11.16 1.73 -8.11
C SER A 33 -12.40 1.24 -8.87
N PRO A 34 -13.14 2.14 -9.56
CA PRO A 34 -14.36 1.76 -10.31
C PRO A 34 -14.14 0.71 -11.40
N VAL A 35 -12.91 0.60 -11.92
CA VAL A 35 -12.56 -0.39 -12.95
C VAL A 35 -12.08 -1.71 -12.35
N ASN A 36 -12.12 -1.85 -11.03
CA ASN A 36 -11.68 -3.03 -10.30
C ASN A 36 -12.86 -3.70 -9.60
N PHE A 37 -12.75 -5.03 -9.36
CA PHE A 37 -13.79 -5.79 -8.63
C PHE A 37 -14.18 -5.13 -7.30
N SER A 38 -13.24 -4.49 -6.61
CA SER A 38 -13.48 -3.85 -5.31
C SER A 38 -14.49 -2.69 -5.42
N GLY A 39 -14.32 -1.80 -6.40
CA GLY A 39 -15.27 -0.73 -6.66
C GLY A 39 -16.59 -1.19 -7.26
N ALA A 40 -16.60 -2.34 -7.95
CA ALA A 40 -17.82 -2.92 -8.53
C ALA A 40 -18.70 -3.63 -7.47
N LEU A 41 -18.11 -4.21 -6.43
CA LEU A 41 -18.82 -5.02 -5.44
C LEU A 41 -19.15 -4.27 -4.14
N TYR A 42 -18.33 -3.30 -3.75
CA TYR A 42 -18.42 -2.62 -2.46
C TYR A 42 -18.58 -1.12 -2.62
N ASN A 43 -19.19 -0.49 -1.62
CA ASN A 43 -19.35 0.95 -1.58
C ASN A 43 -18.09 1.59 -0.98
N PHE A 44 -17.09 1.86 -1.81
CA PHE A 44 -15.87 2.52 -1.37
C PHE A 44 -16.04 4.02 -1.25
N VAL A 45 -15.75 4.54 -0.05
CA VAL A 45 -15.62 5.98 0.22
C VAL A 45 -14.12 6.29 0.31
N PRO A 46 -13.59 7.17 -0.56
CA PRO A 46 -12.16 7.45 -0.55
C PRO A 46 -11.80 8.43 0.58
N TYR A 47 -10.66 8.17 1.26
CA TYR A 47 -9.98 9.17 2.04
C TYR A 47 -8.74 9.67 1.32
N GLY A 48 -8.38 10.92 1.54
CA GLY A 48 -7.28 11.58 0.84
C GLY A 48 -6.13 11.97 1.74
N LEU A 49 -5.16 12.64 1.12
CA LEU A 49 -4.06 13.31 1.80
C LEU A 49 -4.45 14.78 2.04
N ASP A 50 -3.83 15.39 3.02
CA ASP A 50 -3.84 16.83 3.18
C ASP A 50 -3.16 17.49 1.97
N GLU A 51 -3.80 18.50 1.40
CA GLU A 51 -3.39 19.10 0.12
C GLU A 51 -2.11 19.94 0.22
N GLU A 52 -1.83 20.50 1.38
CA GLU A 52 -0.66 21.34 1.59
C GLU A 52 0.57 20.50 1.93
N THR A 53 0.39 19.52 2.80
CA THR A 53 1.50 18.73 3.33
C THR A 53 1.77 17.44 2.55
N GLY A 54 0.77 16.89 1.86
CA GLY A 54 0.84 15.58 1.21
C GLY A 54 0.88 14.40 2.18
N TYR A 55 0.48 14.61 3.44
CA TYR A 55 0.41 13.57 4.47
C TYR A 55 -1.04 13.10 4.68
N ILE A 56 -1.19 11.90 5.25
CA ILE A 56 -2.49 11.44 5.76
C ILE A 56 -2.87 12.29 6.98
N ASP A 57 -4.01 12.97 6.89
CA ASP A 57 -4.62 13.69 8.00
C ASP A 57 -5.48 12.70 8.81
N TYR A 58 -4.93 12.20 9.91
CA TYR A 58 -5.61 11.20 10.75
C TYR A 58 -6.81 11.77 11.51
N ASP A 59 -6.83 13.06 11.83
CA ASP A 59 -7.96 13.70 12.52
C ASP A 59 -9.14 13.85 11.55
N LYS A 60 -8.88 14.27 10.33
CA LYS A 60 -9.88 14.33 9.25
C LYS A 60 -10.41 12.94 8.90
N LEU A 61 -9.53 11.94 8.85
CA LEU A 61 -9.91 10.55 8.60
C LEU A 61 -10.77 9.99 9.75
N MET A 62 -10.46 10.33 11.01
CA MET A 62 -11.28 9.97 12.17
C MET A 62 -12.70 10.54 12.05
N ALA A 63 -12.81 11.84 11.75
CA ALA A 63 -14.11 12.48 11.57
C ALA A 63 -14.94 11.82 10.45
N GLN A 64 -14.29 11.56 9.31
CA GLN A 64 -14.92 10.87 8.18
C GLN A 64 -15.35 9.44 8.54
N ALA A 65 -14.53 8.69 9.27
CA ALA A 65 -14.86 7.32 9.67
C ALA A 65 -16.06 7.26 10.61
N ILE A 66 -16.18 8.20 11.54
CA ILE A 66 -17.32 8.32 12.47
C ILE A 66 -18.61 8.65 11.71
N GLU A 67 -18.54 9.52 10.71
CA GLU A 67 -19.68 9.89 9.86
C GLU A 67 -20.13 8.73 8.97
N VAL A 68 -19.19 8.12 8.24
CA VAL A 68 -19.43 7.09 7.22
C VAL A 68 -19.79 5.74 7.84
N LYS A 69 -19.25 5.42 9.02
CA LYS A 69 -19.41 4.13 9.73
C LYS A 69 -19.14 2.92 8.84
N PRO A 70 -17.94 2.82 8.28
CA PRO A 70 -17.60 1.74 7.37
C PRO A 70 -17.58 0.39 8.11
N LYS A 71 -17.74 -0.71 7.38
CA LYS A 71 -17.50 -2.06 7.89
C LYS A 71 -16.02 -2.40 7.94
N LEU A 72 -15.24 -1.80 7.03
CA LEU A 72 -13.82 -2.05 6.87
C LEU A 72 -13.09 -0.75 6.52
N ILE A 73 -11.96 -0.53 7.16
CA ILE A 73 -10.97 0.47 6.74
C ILE A 73 -9.82 -0.28 6.08
N VAL A 74 -9.48 0.11 4.84
CA VAL A 74 -8.35 -0.42 4.09
C VAL A 74 -7.25 0.62 4.03
N ALA A 75 -6.12 0.32 4.63
CA ALA A 75 -4.94 1.16 4.61
C ALA A 75 -3.80 0.50 3.82
N GLY A 76 -2.77 1.28 3.55
CA GLY A 76 -1.67 0.91 2.66
C GLY A 76 -1.77 1.64 1.33
N ALA A 77 -0.65 1.78 0.65
CA ALA A 77 -0.56 2.59 -0.55
C ALA A 77 0.40 1.99 -1.57
N SER A 78 0.14 2.28 -2.85
CA SER A 78 1.06 1.99 -3.96
C SER A 78 2.06 3.13 -4.17
N ALA A 79 1.67 4.36 -3.87
CA ALA A 79 2.43 5.57 -4.16
C ALA A 79 2.29 6.58 -3.00
N TYR A 80 2.78 6.23 -1.83
CA TYR A 80 2.85 7.11 -0.66
C TYR A 80 4.25 7.03 -0.05
N ALA A 81 4.92 8.17 0.02
CA ALA A 81 6.34 8.23 0.36
C ALA A 81 6.62 8.34 1.87
N ARG A 82 5.59 8.47 2.71
CA ARG A 82 5.75 8.69 4.14
C ARG A 82 5.38 7.47 4.97
N GLU A 83 5.81 7.46 6.22
CA GLU A 83 5.41 6.43 7.17
C GLU A 83 3.90 6.46 7.42
N ILE A 84 3.28 5.28 7.46
CA ILE A 84 1.87 5.12 7.80
C ILE A 84 1.78 4.73 9.27
N ARG A 85 1.00 5.50 10.06
CA ARG A 85 0.77 5.28 11.47
C ARG A 85 -0.38 4.30 11.68
N PHE A 86 -0.06 3.02 11.77
CA PHE A 86 -1.06 1.96 11.95
C PHE A 86 -1.73 1.98 13.33
N ASP A 87 -1.05 2.50 14.34
CA ASP A 87 -1.61 2.77 15.65
C ASP A 87 -2.77 3.79 15.57
N LYS A 88 -2.59 4.88 14.82
CA LYS A 88 -3.66 5.86 14.58
C LYS A 88 -4.84 5.27 13.80
N LEU A 89 -4.56 4.46 12.81
CA LEU A 89 -5.59 3.77 12.05
C LEU A 89 -6.39 2.78 12.92
N ARG A 90 -5.75 2.13 13.90
CA ARG A 90 -6.43 1.28 14.88
C ARG A 90 -7.37 2.10 15.76
N GLU A 91 -6.91 3.24 16.30
CA GLU A 91 -7.75 4.16 17.07
C GLU A 91 -8.99 4.58 16.27
N ILE A 92 -8.81 4.90 14.97
CA ILE A 92 -9.91 5.29 14.08
C ILE A 92 -10.90 4.14 13.88
N ALA A 93 -10.40 2.94 13.58
CA ALA A 93 -11.25 1.78 13.36
C ALA A 93 -12.05 1.40 14.61
N ASP A 94 -11.43 1.48 15.79
CA ASP A 94 -12.09 1.23 17.06
C ASP A 94 -13.19 2.27 17.34
N ALA A 95 -12.93 3.55 17.04
CA ALA A 95 -13.89 4.63 17.27
C ALA A 95 -15.17 4.48 16.43
N CYS A 96 -15.10 3.89 15.25
CA CYS A 96 -16.26 3.68 14.37
C CYS A 96 -16.77 2.22 14.34
N GLY A 97 -16.11 1.30 15.05
CA GLY A 97 -16.47 -0.12 15.09
C GLY A 97 -16.16 -0.87 13.78
N ALA A 98 -15.20 -0.40 13.00
CA ALA A 98 -14.78 -1.02 11.76
C ALA A 98 -13.67 -2.06 11.96
N LEU A 99 -13.59 -3.03 11.06
CA LEU A 99 -12.38 -3.84 10.91
C LEU A 99 -11.26 -3.01 10.26
N LEU A 100 -10.01 -3.31 10.60
CA LEU A 100 -8.84 -2.69 9.98
C LEU A 100 -8.06 -3.74 9.17
N MET A 101 -7.95 -3.50 7.87
CA MET A 101 -7.10 -4.24 6.95
C MET A 101 -5.98 -3.35 6.44
N VAL A 102 -4.76 -3.87 6.43
CA VAL A 102 -3.61 -3.18 5.84
C VAL A 102 -3.03 -3.99 4.69
N ASP A 103 -2.93 -3.37 3.51
CA ASP A 103 -2.14 -3.87 2.39
C ASP A 103 -0.73 -3.28 2.47
N MET A 104 0.21 -4.06 2.99
CA MET A 104 1.62 -3.64 3.13
C MET A 104 2.50 -4.01 1.92
N ALA A 105 1.90 -4.30 0.77
CA ALA A 105 2.62 -4.87 -0.38
C ALA A 105 3.88 -4.09 -0.77
N HIS A 106 3.83 -2.76 -0.77
CA HIS A 106 4.98 -1.94 -1.12
C HIS A 106 6.07 -1.90 -0.04
N ILE A 107 5.67 -1.93 1.22
CA ILE A 107 6.57 -1.74 2.36
C ILE A 107 6.93 -3.04 3.09
N ALA A 108 6.43 -4.20 2.63
CA ALA A 108 6.57 -5.47 3.37
C ALA A 108 8.02 -5.85 3.67
N GLY A 109 8.96 -5.58 2.77
CA GLY A 109 10.40 -5.79 3.02
C GLY A 109 10.95 -4.86 4.10
N LEU A 110 10.53 -3.59 4.08
CA LEU A 110 10.91 -2.61 5.10
C LEU A 110 10.33 -3.00 6.48
N VAL A 111 9.07 -3.45 6.52
CA VAL A 111 8.44 -3.96 7.75
C VAL A 111 9.20 -5.18 8.29
N ALA A 112 9.54 -6.14 7.43
CA ALA A 112 10.30 -7.33 7.84
C ALA A 112 11.70 -6.99 8.39
N ALA A 113 12.32 -5.93 7.89
CA ALA A 113 13.62 -5.45 8.35
C ALA A 113 13.56 -4.49 9.55
N GLY A 114 12.37 -4.06 9.97
CA GLY A 114 12.21 -3.06 11.04
C GLY A 114 12.43 -1.61 10.61
N GLU A 115 12.43 -1.34 9.30
CA GLU A 115 12.63 -0.01 8.69
C GLU A 115 11.31 0.76 8.45
N HIS A 116 10.18 0.17 8.80
CA HIS A 116 8.84 0.78 8.78
C HIS A 116 8.02 0.18 9.91
N MET A 117 7.05 0.94 10.46
CA MET A 117 6.12 0.43 11.46
C MET A 117 5.47 -0.87 11.00
N ASN A 118 5.40 -1.86 11.89
CA ASN A 118 4.77 -3.14 11.62
C ASN A 118 3.24 -3.04 11.81
N PRO A 119 2.41 -3.30 10.79
CA PRO A 119 0.95 -3.24 10.90
C PRO A 119 0.34 -4.40 11.70
N VAL A 120 1.01 -5.55 11.78
CA VAL A 120 0.43 -6.80 12.31
C VAL A 120 -0.16 -6.67 13.71
N PRO A 121 0.46 -5.96 14.67
CA PRO A 121 -0.11 -5.80 16.02
C PRO A 121 -1.41 -4.98 16.06
N TYR A 122 -1.65 -4.15 15.06
CA TYR A 122 -2.76 -3.18 15.05
C TYR A 122 -3.94 -3.63 14.19
N CYS A 123 -3.76 -4.57 13.28
CA CYS A 123 -4.73 -4.91 12.25
C CYS A 123 -5.49 -6.19 12.53
N ASP A 124 -6.68 -6.30 11.98
CA ASP A 124 -7.44 -7.56 11.97
C ASP A 124 -6.92 -8.48 10.88
N VAL A 125 -6.59 -7.91 9.72
CA VAL A 125 -6.02 -8.60 8.57
C VAL A 125 -4.92 -7.75 7.92
N VAL A 126 -3.84 -8.39 7.53
CA VAL A 126 -2.76 -7.78 6.73
C VAL A 126 -2.59 -8.59 5.45
N THR A 127 -2.58 -7.90 4.32
CA THR A 127 -2.27 -8.50 3.03
C THR A 127 -0.95 -7.97 2.49
N THR A 128 -0.30 -8.76 1.65
CA THR A 128 0.90 -8.32 0.96
C THR A 128 1.11 -9.08 -0.34
N THR A 129 1.94 -8.53 -1.21
CA THR A 129 2.62 -9.28 -2.27
C THR A 129 3.97 -9.77 -1.75
N THR A 130 4.53 -10.80 -2.39
CA THR A 130 5.86 -11.32 -2.06
C THR A 130 6.96 -10.83 -3.01
N HIS A 131 6.59 -10.17 -4.12
CA HIS A 131 7.48 -9.83 -5.24
C HIS A 131 7.85 -8.33 -5.34
N LYS A 132 7.66 -7.54 -4.29
CA LYS A 132 8.09 -6.14 -4.22
C LYS A 132 9.29 -6.01 -3.28
N THR A 133 9.22 -5.20 -2.26
CA THR A 133 10.34 -5.03 -1.30
C THR A 133 10.74 -6.31 -0.56
N LEU A 134 9.85 -7.30 -0.45
CA LEU A 134 10.21 -8.64 0.07
C LEU A 134 11.16 -9.42 -0.86
N ARG A 135 11.28 -9.02 -2.13
CA ARG A 135 12.23 -9.61 -3.09
C ARG A 135 11.99 -11.10 -3.37
N GLY A 136 10.74 -11.56 -3.25
CA GLY A 136 10.34 -12.94 -3.46
C GLY A 136 9.65 -13.22 -4.80
N PRO A 137 9.08 -14.41 -4.97
CA PRO A 137 8.35 -14.78 -6.17
C PRO A 137 7.04 -13.99 -6.28
N ARG A 138 6.49 -13.90 -7.49
CA ARG A 138 5.17 -13.32 -7.70
C ARG A 138 4.11 -14.13 -6.98
N GLY A 139 3.43 -13.49 -6.04
CA GLY A 139 2.39 -14.10 -5.22
C GLY A 139 1.85 -13.12 -4.19
N GLY A 140 0.91 -13.60 -3.40
CA GLY A 140 0.35 -12.87 -2.26
C GLY A 140 0.44 -13.68 -0.97
N MET A 141 0.23 -13.01 0.14
CA MET A 141 0.14 -13.59 1.47
C MET A 141 -0.90 -12.82 2.28
N ILE A 142 -1.58 -13.51 3.17
CA ILE A 142 -2.52 -12.92 4.13
C ILE A 142 -2.08 -13.34 5.54
N LEU A 143 -1.98 -12.39 6.44
CA LEU A 143 -1.82 -12.58 7.87
C LEU A 143 -3.10 -12.08 8.54
N CYS A 144 -3.61 -12.77 9.55
CA CYS A 144 -4.83 -12.37 10.22
C CYS A 144 -4.86 -12.82 11.68
N LYS A 145 -5.74 -12.21 12.47
CA LYS A 145 -6.10 -12.74 13.77
C LYS A 145 -6.77 -14.12 13.62
N GLN A 146 -6.58 -14.97 14.61
CA GLN A 146 -7.07 -16.36 14.61
C GLN A 146 -8.57 -16.49 14.34
N GLU A 147 -9.36 -15.54 14.81
CA GLU A 147 -10.82 -15.52 14.62
C GLU A 147 -11.25 -15.42 13.14
N TYR A 148 -10.43 -14.81 12.27
CA TYR A 148 -10.69 -14.67 10.83
C TYR A 148 -10.08 -15.78 9.99
N ALA A 149 -9.18 -16.59 10.52
CA ALA A 149 -8.40 -17.57 9.77
C ALA A 149 -9.29 -18.53 8.96
N LYS A 150 -10.28 -19.14 9.60
CA LYS A 150 -11.19 -20.09 8.93
C LYS A 150 -12.00 -19.46 7.79
N ALA A 151 -12.43 -18.21 7.94
CA ALA A 151 -13.17 -17.49 6.91
C ALA A 151 -12.27 -17.15 5.73
N ILE A 152 -11.04 -16.72 6.00
CA ILE A 152 -10.03 -16.40 4.99
C ILE A 152 -9.60 -17.67 4.24
N ASP A 153 -9.31 -18.77 4.92
CA ASP A 153 -8.98 -20.04 4.28
C ASP A 153 -10.09 -20.47 3.31
N LYS A 154 -11.36 -20.40 3.74
CA LYS A 154 -12.51 -20.72 2.90
C LYS A 154 -12.64 -19.75 1.72
N ALA A 155 -12.36 -18.47 1.89
CA ALA A 155 -12.40 -17.49 0.82
C ALA A 155 -11.28 -17.69 -0.20
N VAL A 156 -10.11 -18.18 0.23
CA VAL A 156 -9.03 -18.58 -0.67
C VAL A 156 -9.40 -19.87 -1.39
N PHE A 157 -9.67 -20.93 -0.66
CA PHE A 157 -10.05 -22.23 -1.22
C PHE A 157 -11.24 -22.83 -0.45
N PRO A 158 -12.31 -23.20 -1.13
CA PRO A 158 -12.54 -23.17 -2.57
C PRO A 158 -13.12 -21.85 -3.12
N GLY A 159 -13.14 -20.77 -2.33
CA GLY A 159 -13.88 -19.55 -2.64
C GLY A 159 -13.42 -18.81 -3.90
N SER A 160 -12.10 -18.68 -4.11
CA SER A 160 -11.55 -17.90 -5.22
C SER A 160 -10.40 -18.57 -5.97
N GLN A 161 -9.81 -19.64 -5.41
CA GLN A 161 -8.67 -20.34 -6.01
C GLN A 161 -8.88 -21.85 -6.00
N GLY A 162 -8.07 -22.58 -6.78
CA GLY A 162 -7.96 -24.02 -6.82
C GLY A 162 -6.61 -24.50 -6.27
N GLY A 163 -6.03 -25.53 -6.91
CA GLY A 163 -4.74 -26.09 -6.51
C GLY A 163 -3.60 -25.07 -6.55
N PRO A 164 -2.76 -25.03 -5.53
CA PRO A 164 -1.68 -24.04 -5.43
C PRO A 164 -0.51 -24.37 -6.37
N LEU A 165 0.25 -23.33 -6.71
CA LEU A 165 1.51 -23.44 -7.45
C LEU A 165 2.65 -23.76 -6.47
N MET A 166 3.02 -25.06 -6.34
CA MET A 166 3.95 -25.52 -5.31
C MET A 166 5.37 -24.95 -5.48
N HIS A 167 5.82 -24.71 -6.71
CA HIS A 167 7.10 -24.02 -6.95
C HIS A 167 7.11 -22.57 -6.44
N VAL A 168 5.97 -21.87 -6.52
CA VAL A 168 5.84 -20.53 -5.91
C VAL A 168 5.86 -20.62 -4.38
N ILE A 169 5.23 -21.63 -3.79
CA ILE A 169 5.25 -21.83 -2.33
C ILE A 169 6.67 -22.13 -1.86
N ALA A 170 7.41 -22.99 -2.55
CA ALA A 170 8.81 -23.28 -2.25
C ALA A 170 9.68 -22.01 -2.34
N ALA A 171 9.49 -21.21 -3.40
CA ALA A 171 10.20 -19.95 -3.56
C ALA A 171 9.84 -18.91 -2.47
N LYS A 172 8.59 -18.89 -1.99
CA LYS A 172 8.21 -18.06 -0.82
C LYS A 172 8.93 -18.49 0.45
N ALA A 173 9.10 -19.80 0.68
CA ALA A 173 9.83 -20.30 1.85
C ALA A 173 11.29 -19.82 1.84
N VAL A 174 11.96 -19.85 0.68
CA VAL A 174 13.32 -19.28 0.52
C VAL A 174 13.31 -17.78 0.78
N CYS A 175 12.40 -17.04 0.16
CA CYS A 175 12.26 -15.59 0.35
C CYS A 175 12.09 -15.21 1.83
N PHE A 176 11.26 -15.93 2.57
CA PHE A 176 11.03 -15.65 3.98
C PHE A 176 12.25 -16.03 4.84
N GLY A 177 12.96 -17.10 4.49
CA GLY A 177 14.23 -17.45 5.11
C GLY A 177 15.28 -16.36 4.93
N GLU A 178 15.41 -15.81 3.71
CA GLU A 178 16.29 -14.67 3.44
C GLU A 178 15.88 -13.42 4.23
N ALA A 179 14.58 -13.13 4.31
CA ALA A 179 14.05 -11.96 5.00
C ALA A 179 14.33 -11.96 6.53
N LEU A 180 14.66 -13.10 7.12
CA LEU A 180 15.04 -13.23 8.53
C LEU A 180 16.53 -12.91 8.78
N THR A 181 17.35 -12.80 7.74
CA THR A 181 18.80 -12.60 7.87
C THR A 181 19.18 -11.14 8.16
N ASP A 182 20.32 -10.95 8.80
CA ASP A 182 20.86 -9.60 9.04
C ASP A 182 21.32 -8.93 7.73
N GLU A 183 21.70 -9.72 6.72
CA GLU A 183 22.00 -9.23 5.37
C GLU A 183 20.78 -8.58 4.73
N PHE A 184 19.59 -9.18 4.85
CA PHE A 184 18.35 -8.61 4.35
C PHE A 184 17.98 -7.31 5.09
N LYS A 185 18.18 -7.25 6.40
CA LYS A 185 17.97 -6.02 7.17
C LYS A 185 18.89 -4.90 6.71
N ALA A 186 20.19 -5.20 6.54
CA ALA A 186 21.17 -4.25 6.00
C ALA A 186 20.80 -3.76 4.60
N TYR A 187 20.33 -4.66 3.73
CA TYR A 187 19.83 -4.32 2.38
C TYR A 187 18.64 -3.36 2.43
N GLN A 188 17.64 -3.61 3.25
CA GLN A 188 16.46 -2.74 3.37
C GLN A 188 16.82 -1.38 3.98
N HIS A 189 17.70 -1.37 4.99
CA HIS A 189 18.24 -0.14 5.55
C HIS A 189 18.94 0.71 4.47
N GLN A 190 19.82 0.09 3.67
CA GLN A 190 20.50 0.78 2.58
C GLN A 190 19.51 1.28 1.52
N THR A 191 18.45 0.53 1.23
CA THR A 191 17.39 0.94 0.30
C THR A 191 16.73 2.24 0.76
N ARG A 192 16.40 2.36 2.04
CA ARG A 192 15.81 3.57 2.62
C ARG A 192 16.80 4.75 2.59
N LEU A 193 18.07 4.52 2.93
CA LEU A 193 19.11 5.55 2.86
C LEU A 193 19.32 6.06 1.42
N ASN A 194 19.33 5.15 0.44
CA ASN A 194 19.46 5.51 -0.98
C ASN A 194 18.26 6.36 -1.45
N ALA A 195 17.05 6.00 -1.05
CA ALA A 195 15.85 6.77 -1.37
C ALA A 195 15.91 8.18 -0.77
N ALA A 196 16.32 8.31 0.49
CA ALA A 196 16.47 9.61 1.15
C ALA A 196 17.56 10.46 0.48
N ALA A 197 18.70 9.88 0.12
CA ALA A 197 19.78 10.58 -0.57
C ALA A 197 19.37 11.05 -1.96
N LEU A 198 18.65 10.20 -2.73
CA LEU A 198 18.11 10.55 -4.03
C LEU A 198 17.08 11.68 -3.91
N ALA A 199 16.14 11.57 -2.99
CA ALA A 199 15.14 12.60 -2.72
C ALA A 199 15.78 13.95 -2.41
N LYS A 200 16.78 13.96 -1.51
CA LYS A 200 17.55 15.18 -1.20
C LYS A 200 18.25 15.73 -2.43
N GLY A 201 18.94 14.89 -3.20
CA GLY A 201 19.67 15.31 -4.39
C GLY A 201 18.78 15.89 -5.50
N LEU A 202 17.55 15.42 -5.62
CA LEU A 202 16.54 15.97 -6.54
C LEU A 202 16.06 17.33 -6.05
N MET A 203 15.73 17.48 -4.77
CA MET A 203 15.27 18.74 -4.18
C MET A 203 16.37 19.81 -4.18
N ASP A 204 17.62 19.46 -3.91
CA ASP A 204 18.77 20.38 -3.99
C ASP A 204 18.97 20.95 -5.43
N ARG A 205 18.40 20.27 -6.43
CA ARG A 205 18.39 20.71 -7.84
C ARG A 205 17.10 21.40 -8.28
N GLY A 206 16.26 21.76 -7.32
CA GLY A 206 15.02 22.51 -7.55
C GLY A 206 13.82 21.67 -7.99
N LEU A 207 13.92 20.33 -7.96
CA LEU A 207 12.78 19.49 -8.25
C LEU A 207 11.87 19.35 -7.01
N LYS A 208 10.57 19.37 -7.22
CA LYS A 208 9.60 19.23 -6.15
C LYS A 208 9.24 17.75 -5.93
N LEU A 209 9.16 17.35 -4.67
CA LEU A 209 8.66 16.04 -4.28
C LEU A 209 7.37 16.20 -3.48
N VAL A 210 6.39 15.34 -3.77
CA VAL A 210 5.16 15.26 -2.97
C VAL A 210 5.55 14.97 -1.52
N SER A 211 4.93 15.66 -0.57
CA SER A 211 5.26 15.63 0.86
C SER A 211 6.69 16.05 1.24
N GLY A 212 7.47 16.65 0.32
CA GLY A 212 8.80 17.17 0.61
C GLY A 212 9.86 16.13 0.94
N GLY A 213 9.74 14.89 0.41
CA GLY A 213 10.76 13.84 0.60
C GLY A 213 10.20 12.44 0.73
N THR A 214 10.94 11.56 1.45
CA THR A 214 10.53 10.17 1.66
C THR A 214 11.04 9.63 3.00
N ASP A 215 10.24 8.73 3.60
CA ASP A 215 10.61 7.95 4.79
C ASP A 215 10.82 6.47 4.44
N ASN A 216 10.55 6.07 3.20
CA ASN A 216 10.59 4.68 2.76
C ASN A 216 11.45 4.48 1.49
N HIS A 217 11.09 3.54 0.62
CA HIS A 217 11.85 3.14 -0.58
C HIS A 217 11.46 3.90 -1.85
N LEU A 218 10.43 4.72 -1.82
CA LEU A 218 9.93 5.45 -2.99
C LEU A 218 9.78 6.94 -2.73
N MET A 219 9.74 7.72 -3.80
CA MET A 219 9.39 9.13 -3.78
C MET A 219 8.52 9.46 -4.99
N LEU A 220 7.75 10.52 -4.91
CA LEU A 220 6.91 11.03 -5.99
C LEU A 220 7.41 12.40 -6.41
N MET A 221 7.80 12.54 -7.67
CA MET A 221 8.20 13.82 -8.24
C MET A 221 6.95 14.57 -8.72
N ASP A 222 6.79 15.80 -8.27
CA ASP A 222 5.73 16.70 -8.72
C ASP A 222 6.17 17.42 -9.99
N LEU A 223 5.52 17.12 -11.10
CA LEU A 223 5.87 17.65 -12.42
C LEU A 223 4.98 18.83 -12.86
N ARG A 224 3.99 19.25 -12.05
CA ARG A 224 2.98 20.25 -12.46
C ARG A 224 3.58 21.58 -12.93
N GLU A 225 4.73 21.98 -12.40
CA GLU A 225 5.41 23.22 -12.78
C GLU A 225 6.54 23.03 -13.81
N THR A 226 6.79 21.79 -14.25
CA THR A 226 7.91 21.49 -15.17
C THR A 226 7.55 21.60 -16.65
N GLY A 227 6.25 21.62 -16.97
CA GLY A 227 5.75 21.65 -18.36
C GLY A 227 5.83 20.28 -19.08
N ILE A 228 6.24 19.21 -18.40
CA ILE A 228 6.25 17.85 -18.96
C ILE A 228 5.32 16.93 -18.15
N THR A 229 4.77 15.91 -18.80
CA THR A 229 3.92 14.91 -18.15
C THR A 229 4.74 13.76 -17.58
N GLY A 230 4.16 13.01 -16.62
CA GLY A 230 4.78 11.80 -16.12
C GLY A 230 5.09 10.78 -17.23
N LYS A 231 4.23 10.68 -18.24
CA LYS A 231 4.46 9.82 -19.42
C LYS A 231 5.68 10.25 -20.23
N GLU A 232 5.84 11.54 -20.44
CA GLU A 232 7.00 12.07 -21.16
C GLU A 232 8.29 11.87 -20.37
N LEU A 233 8.29 12.12 -19.05
CA LEU A 233 9.45 11.89 -18.22
C LEU A 233 9.83 10.39 -18.16
N GLU A 234 8.85 9.50 -18.01
CA GLU A 234 9.06 8.04 -18.04
C GLU A 234 9.78 7.64 -19.33
N HIS A 235 9.30 8.12 -20.50
CA HIS A 235 9.89 7.81 -21.80
C HIS A 235 11.35 8.32 -21.92
N ARG A 236 11.61 9.58 -21.56
CA ARG A 236 12.97 10.16 -21.61
C ARG A 236 13.96 9.47 -20.68
N LEU A 237 13.49 9.07 -19.49
CA LEU A 237 14.35 8.36 -18.53
C LEU A 237 14.65 6.93 -19.00
N ASP A 238 13.70 6.28 -19.67
CA ASP A 238 13.91 4.94 -20.24
C ASP A 238 15.00 4.95 -21.33
N GLU A 239 15.11 6.02 -22.14
CA GLU A 239 16.17 6.19 -23.15
C GLU A 239 17.58 6.19 -22.53
N VAL A 240 17.71 6.56 -21.27
CA VAL A 240 18.98 6.57 -20.51
C VAL A 240 19.04 5.46 -19.45
N TYR A 241 18.20 4.43 -19.60
CA TYR A 241 18.15 3.24 -18.74
C TYR A 241 17.75 3.52 -17.28
N ILE A 242 16.97 4.57 -17.03
CA ILE A 242 16.39 4.86 -15.72
C ILE A 242 14.90 4.52 -15.76
N THR A 243 14.56 3.37 -15.21
CA THR A 243 13.16 2.92 -15.13
C THR A 243 12.43 3.62 -14.00
N VAL A 244 11.34 4.30 -14.33
CA VAL A 244 10.42 4.93 -13.37
C VAL A 244 9.00 4.50 -13.66
N ASN A 245 8.06 4.86 -12.78
CA ASN A 245 6.64 4.63 -13.00
C ASN A 245 5.91 5.97 -12.97
N LYS A 246 5.02 6.18 -13.94
CA LYS A 246 4.12 7.33 -13.93
C LYS A 246 2.95 7.06 -12.99
N ASN A 247 2.68 7.99 -12.10
CA ASN A 247 1.59 7.94 -11.14
C ASN A 247 0.85 9.26 -11.14
N THR A 248 -0.44 9.22 -10.86
CA THR A 248 -1.20 10.42 -10.49
C THR A 248 -0.72 10.92 -9.13
N ILE A 249 -0.66 12.22 -8.95
CA ILE A 249 -0.40 12.88 -7.67
C ILE A 249 -1.64 13.68 -7.24
N PRO A 250 -1.77 14.03 -5.94
CA PRO A 250 -2.89 14.82 -5.48
C PRO A 250 -3.05 16.13 -6.27
N ASN A 251 -4.29 16.46 -6.66
CA ASN A 251 -4.63 17.69 -7.40
C ASN A 251 -3.97 17.83 -8.79
N GLU A 252 -3.61 16.71 -9.42
CA GLU A 252 -3.11 16.76 -10.79
C GLU A 252 -4.26 17.00 -11.78
N PRO A 253 -4.23 18.09 -12.60
CA PRO A 253 -5.31 18.41 -13.53
C PRO A 253 -5.33 17.54 -14.78
N LEU A 254 -4.26 16.80 -15.06
CA LEU A 254 -4.10 15.99 -16.27
C LEU A 254 -3.54 14.61 -15.91
N SER A 255 -4.32 13.58 -16.12
CA SER A 255 -3.88 12.18 -16.09
C SER A 255 -3.61 11.69 -17.51
#